data_ba29c0b9c22e6a59d729ca60d92430db
#
_entry.id   ba29c0b9c22e6a59d729ca60d92430db
#
_cell.length_a   1.000
_cell.length_b   1.000
_cell.length_c   1.000
_cell.angle_alpha   90.00
_cell.angle_beta   90.00
_cell.angle_gamma   90.00
#
_symmetry.space_group_name_H-M   'P 1'
#
loop_
_entity.id
_entity.type
_entity.pdbx_description
1 polymer ?
#
loop_
_entity_poly.entity_id
_entity_poly.type
_entity_poly.pdbx_seq_one_letter_code
_entity_poly.pdbx_strand_id
1 'polypeptide(L)'
;MAATYVKPGELGLNPEKLTEMLTELEQTVEIHSISVRFDGKVILEGAWEPFSLEKPQMMHSLSKIGTSICLGFALDEGKIHLEDKLLDYVRDELPEEYDPALEDLTIYHLLTMQAGSKECCNNVWFSKLTRDWETNWLKQPKIREDIGKAFHYDSGCSYTLSRIVTKVMGKNCLALMQERVFDKMGFGEINWLTSPEAVSYTHLTLPTI
;
A
#
# COMPACT_ATOMS: atom_id res chain seq x y z
N MET A 1 22.29 3.20 -4.66
CA MET A 1 23.42 3.82 -3.91
C MET A 1 23.54 3.10 -2.58
N ALA A 2 24.76 2.75 -2.14
CA ALA A 2 24.93 2.12 -0.83
C ALA A 2 24.51 3.09 0.29
N ALA A 3 23.92 2.55 1.35
CA ALA A 3 23.52 3.34 2.52
C ALA A 3 24.80 3.91 3.21
N THR A 4 24.75 5.16 3.61
CA THR A 4 25.81 5.79 4.39
C THR A 4 25.50 5.62 5.88
N TYR A 5 26.39 4.94 6.60
CA TYR A 5 26.27 4.70 8.05
C TYR A 5 27.11 5.72 8.81
N VAL A 6 26.55 6.32 9.84
CA VAL A 6 27.19 7.36 10.67
C VAL A 6 26.83 7.14 12.13
N LYS A 7 27.77 7.31 13.05
CA LYS A 7 27.48 7.22 14.48
C LYS A 7 26.55 8.37 14.90
N PRO A 8 25.51 8.11 15.71
CA PRO A 8 24.56 9.15 16.13
C PRO A 8 25.24 10.41 16.72
N GLY A 9 26.28 10.23 17.55
CA GLY A 9 27.01 11.34 18.15
C GLY A 9 27.69 12.28 17.15
N GLU A 10 28.07 11.80 15.96
CA GLU A 10 28.67 12.64 14.90
C GLU A 10 27.65 13.59 14.27
N LEU A 11 26.35 13.31 14.45
CA LEU A 11 25.24 14.14 14.02
C LEU A 11 24.58 14.92 15.17
N GLY A 12 25.24 14.96 16.33
CA GLY A 12 24.73 15.66 17.51
C GLY A 12 23.57 14.94 18.22
N LEU A 13 23.31 13.69 17.87
CA LEU A 13 22.29 12.88 18.53
C LEU A 13 22.89 12.18 19.75
N ASN A 14 22.06 11.99 20.79
CA ASN A 14 22.49 11.30 22.01
C ASN A 14 22.32 9.78 21.84
N PRO A 15 23.44 8.98 21.81
CA PRO A 15 23.37 7.54 21.65
C PRO A 15 22.66 6.82 22.82
N GLU A 16 22.74 7.38 24.04
CA GLU A 16 22.10 6.79 25.21
C GLU A 16 20.57 6.82 25.07
N LYS A 17 20.02 7.92 24.54
CA LYS A 17 18.58 8.03 24.26
C LYS A 17 18.11 7.05 23.20
N LEU A 18 18.92 6.76 22.19
CA LEU A 18 18.61 5.71 21.22
C LEU A 18 18.63 4.32 21.86
N THR A 19 19.55 4.07 22.79
CA THR A 19 19.61 2.81 23.54
C THR A 19 18.40 2.67 24.47
N GLU A 20 18.00 3.73 25.18
CA GLU A 20 16.80 3.75 26.00
C GLU A 20 15.54 3.42 25.15
N MET A 21 15.41 4.07 23.97
CA MET A 21 14.32 3.81 23.04
C MET A 21 14.27 2.33 22.60
N LEU A 22 15.42 1.75 22.25
CA LEU A 22 15.48 0.34 21.86
C LEU A 22 15.05 -0.57 23.00
N THR A 23 15.53 -0.32 24.21
CA THR A 23 15.17 -1.11 25.39
C THR A 23 13.67 -1.03 25.68
N GLU A 24 13.06 0.14 25.53
CA GLU A 24 11.62 0.31 25.70
C GLU A 24 10.84 -0.42 24.60
N LEU A 25 11.27 -0.34 23.34
CA LEU A 25 10.65 -1.08 22.24
C LEU A 25 10.68 -2.59 22.45
N GLU A 26 11.82 -3.15 22.86
CA GLU A 26 11.95 -4.59 23.16
C GLU A 26 11.01 -5.06 24.28
N GLN A 27 10.68 -4.19 25.23
CA GLN A 27 9.81 -4.52 26.35
C GLN A 27 8.31 -4.33 26.05
N THR A 28 7.97 -3.53 25.04
CA THR A 28 6.60 -3.09 24.80
C THR A 28 5.97 -3.66 23.55
N VAL A 29 6.75 -4.03 22.54
CA VAL A 29 6.26 -4.55 21.25
C VAL A 29 7.11 -5.71 20.75
N GLU A 30 6.49 -6.62 19.99
CA GLU A 30 7.22 -7.61 19.21
C GLU A 30 7.84 -6.93 17.99
N ILE A 31 9.16 -6.75 18.01
CA ILE A 31 9.90 -6.07 16.95
C ILE A 31 10.76 -7.08 16.18
N HIS A 32 10.69 -7.04 14.85
CA HIS A 32 11.46 -7.92 13.96
C HIS A 32 12.77 -7.29 13.52
N SER A 33 12.70 -6.04 13.09
CA SER A 33 13.85 -5.27 12.63
C SER A 33 13.59 -3.78 12.79
N ILE A 34 14.66 -3.01 12.81
CA ILE A 34 14.61 -1.55 12.87
C ILE A 34 15.67 -0.95 11.95
N SER A 35 15.32 0.11 11.26
CA SER A 35 16.26 0.99 10.56
C SER A 35 15.87 2.42 10.82
N VAL A 36 16.77 3.20 11.40
CA VAL A 36 16.57 4.62 11.70
C VAL A 36 17.50 5.46 10.83
N ARG A 37 16.92 6.38 10.10
CA ARG A 37 17.65 7.32 9.26
C ARG A 37 17.48 8.75 9.77
N PHE A 38 18.57 9.49 9.74
CA PHE A 38 18.60 10.90 10.06
C PHE A 38 19.45 11.63 9.04
N ASP A 39 18.92 12.69 8.45
CA ASP A 39 19.57 13.45 7.38
C ASP A 39 20.12 12.53 6.25
N GLY A 40 19.30 11.58 5.80
CA GLY A 40 19.63 10.63 4.73
C GLY A 40 20.65 9.53 5.11
N LYS A 41 21.18 9.54 6.33
CA LYS A 41 22.20 8.59 6.82
C LYS A 41 21.57 7.60 7.78
N VAL A 42 22.04 6.35 7.75
CA VAL A 42 21.64 5.30 8.71
C VAL A 42 22.40 5.52 10.01
N ILE A 43 21.69 5.70 11.09
CA ILE A 43 22.25 5.92 12.45
C ILE A 43 22.05 4.73 13.38
N LEU A 44 21.12 3.85 13.03
CA LEU A 44 20.79 2.65 13.78
C LEU A 44 20.15 1.65 12.83
N GLU A 45 20.59 0.41 12.85
CA GLU A 45 19.99 -0.66 12.08
C GLU A 45 20.26 -2.01 12.75
N GLY A 46 19.25 -2.88 12.78
CA GLY A 46 19.37 -4.20 13.37
C GLY A 46 18.11 -5.02 13.23
N ALA A 47 18.21 -6.31 13.59
CA ALA A 47 17.11 -7.25 13.62
C ALA A 47 17.22 -8.16 14.82
N TRP A 48 16.11 -8.72 15.28
CA TRP A 48 16.01 -9.68 16.38
C TRP A 48 15.78 -11.10 15.85
N GLU A 49 16.49 -12.07 16.39
CA GLU A 49 16.27 -13.47 16.03
C GLU A 49 14.81 -13.90 16.24
N PRO A 50 14.20 -14.65 15.31
CA PRO A 50 14.80 -15.33 14.15
C PRO A 50 14.83 -14.49 12.86
N PHE A 51 14.57 -13.19 12.93
CA PHE A 51 14.57 -12.28 11.80
C PHE A 51 15.99 -11.79 11.47
N SER A 52 16.19 -11.28 10.25
CA SER A 52 17.41 -10.60 9.83
C SER A 52 17.08 -9.50 8.83
N LEU A 53 18.00 -8.59 8.60
CA LEU A 53 17.78 -7.47 7.65
C LEU A 53 17.63 -7.97 6.21
N GLU A 54 18.24 -9.09 5.86
CA GLU A 54 18.20 -9.67 4.51
C GLU A 54 16.93 -10.50 4.27
N LYS A 55 16.29 -10.98 5.33
CA LYS A 55 15.05 -11.77 5.18
C LYS A 55 13.88 -10.88 4.79
N PRO A 56 13.13 -11.24 3.72
CA PRO A 56 11.92 -10.51 3.35
C PRO A 56 10.91 -10.46 4.49
N GLN A 57 10.39 -9.28 4.77
CA GLN A 57 9.35 -9.03 5.76
C GLN A 57 8.02 -8.79 5.05
N MET A 58 6.94 -9.30 5.67
CA MET A 58 5.60 -9.05 5.18
C MET A 58 5.19 -7.61 5.52
N MET A 59 4.99 -6.78 4.49
CA MET A 59 4.72 -5.36 4.64
C MET A 59 3.26 -5.05 4.92
N HIS A 60 2.36 -6.05 4.84
CA HIS A 60 0.92 -5.85 5.03
C HIS A 60 0.43 -4.61 4.27
N SER A 61 -0.31 -3.73 4.95
CA SER A 61 -0.90 -2.53 4.34
C SER A 61 0.09 -1.44 3.93
N LEU A 62 1.37 -1.54 4.29
CA LEU A 62 2.41 -0.68 3.70
C LEU A 62 2.53 -0.88 2.18
N SER A 63 2.11 -2.04 1.66
CA SER A 63 2.04 -2.29 0.21
C SER A 63 1.17 -1.29 -0.54
N LYS A 64 0.21 -0.63 0.12
CA LYS A 64 -0.61 0.43 -0.48
C LYS A 64 0.20 1.63 -0.97
N ILE A 65 1.38 1.86 -0.39
CA ILE A 65 2.35 2.86 -0.88
C ILE A 65 2.75 2.53 -2.32
N GLY A 66 3.02 1.25 -2.61
CA GLY A 66 3.35 0.80 -3.98
C GLY A 66 2.21 1.06 -4.96
N THR A 67 0.96 0.79 -4.57
CA THR A 67 -0.22 1.12 -5.39
C THR A 67 -0.33 2.62 -5.64
N SER A 68 -0.11 3.45 -4.61
CA SER A 68 -0.13 4.91 -4.73
C SER A 68 0.96 5.43 -5.68
N ILE A 69 2.17 4.87 -5.61
CA ILE A 69 3.27 5.21 -6.54
C ILE A 69 2.89 4.83 -7.98
N CYS A 70 2.30 3.65 -8.19
CA CYS A 70 1.87 3.22 -9.52
C CYS A 70 0.74 4.11 -10.06
N LEU A 71 -0.18 4.57 -9.22
CA LEU A 71 -1.17 5.58 -9.58
C LEU A 71 -0.47 6.89 -9.99
N GLY A 72 0.57 7.31 -9.26
CA GLY A 72 1.40 8.46 -9.62
C GLY A 72 1.99 8.36 -11.02
N PHE A 73 2.49 7.18 -11.42
CA PHE A 73 2.96 6.98 -12.80
C PHE A 73 1.85 7.14 -13.84
N ALA A 74 0.63 6.66 -13.55
CA ALA A 74 -0.50 6.81 -14.46
C ALA A 74 -0.97 8.27 -14.56
N LEU A 75 -0.91 9.04 -13.47
CA LEU A 75 -1.17 10.48 -13.44
C LEU A 75 -0.12 11.24 -14.27
N ASP A 76 1.17 10.97 -14.08
CA ASP A 76 2.25 11.63 -14.82
C ASP A 76 2.18 11.36 -16.33
N GLU A 77 1.68 10.19 -16.74
CA GLU A 77 1.44 9.83 -18.13
C GLU A 77 0.11 10.37 -18.69
N GLY A 78 -0.68 11.07 -17.88
CA GLY A 78 -1.98 11.63 -18.28
C GLY A 78 -3.04 10.58 -18.61
N LYS A 79 -2.90 9.36 -18.07
CA LYS A 79 -3.85 8.25 -18.28
C LYS A 79 -5.01 8.25 -17.29
N ILE A 80 -4.85 8.92 -16.17
CA ILE A 80 -5.81 9.06 -15.07
C ILE A 80 -5.71 10.48 -14.55
N HIS A 81 -6.83 11.04 -14.07
CA HIS A 81 -6.86 12.27 -13.27
C HIS A 81 -7.55 11.99 -11.94
N LEU A 82 -7.21 12.75 -10.91
CA LEU A 82 -7.78 12.52 -9.57
C LEU A 82 -9.29 12.77 -9.51
N GLU A 83 -9.78 13.65 -10.36
CA GLU A 83 -11.18 14.04 -10.47
C GLU A 83 -12.02 13.09 -11.35
N ASP A 84 -11.37 12.18 -12.08
CA ASP A 84 -12.06 11.19 -12.91
C ASP A 84 -13.00 10.35 -12.06
N LYS A 85 -14.16 10.02 -12.63
CA LYS A 85 -15.14 9.18 -11.95
C LYS A 85 -14.68 7.73 -11.91
N LEU A 86 -14.91 7.05 -10.76
CA LEU A 86 -14.68 5.62 -10.65
C LEU A 86 -15.31 4.84 -11.82
N LEU A 87 -16.56 5.17 -12.14
CA LEU A 87 -17.34 4.47 -13.16
C LEU A 87 -16.79 4.61 -14.58
N ASP A 88 -15.94 5.59 -14.86
CA ASP A 88 -15.27 5.71 -16.17
C ASP A 88 -14.31 4.54 -16.43
N TYR A 89 -13.84 3.88 -15.36
CA TYR A 89 -12.89 2.78 -15.42
C TYR A 89 -13.50 1.39 -15.19
N VAL A 90 -14.62 1.30 -14.46
CA VAL A 90 -15.18 0.00 -14.02
C VAL A 90 -16.60 -0.24 -14.50
N ARG A 91 -17.16 0.59 -15.38
CA ARG A 91 -18.55 0.50 -15.83
C ARG A 91 -18.89 -0.84 -16.48
N ASP A 92 -17.97 -1.43 -17.23
CA ASP A 92 -18.09 -2.73 -17.88
C ASP A 92 -18.03 -3.92 -16.91
N GLU A 93 -17.66 -3.66 -15.66
CA GLU A 93 -17.49 -4.63 -14.59
C GLU A 93 -18.56 -4.50 -13.49
N LEU A 94 -19.46 -3.52 -13.63
CA LEU A 94 -20.53 -3.30 -12.65
C LEU A 94 -21.45 -4.50 -12.56
N PRO A 95 -21.78 -4.96 -11.35
CA PRO A 95 -22.86 -5.94 -11.17
C PRO A 95 -24.21 -5.34 -11.58
N GLU A 96 -25.18 -6.21 -11.84
CA GLU A 96 -26.54 -5.80 -12.21
C GLU A 96 -27.17 -4.88 -11.15
N GLU A 97 -26.84 -5.12 -9.87
CA GLU A 97 -27.20 -4.30 -8.74
C GLU A 97 -25.93 -3.76 -8.08
N TYR A 98 -25.75 -2.46 -8.04
CA TYR A 98 -24.68 -1.76 -7.34
C TYR A 98 -25.24 -0.55 -6.55
N ASP A 99 -24.46 -0.05 -5.60
CA ASP A 99 -24.87 1.14 -4.85
C ASP A 99 -24.75 2.40 -5.74
N PRO A 100 -25.87 3.15 -5.97
CA PRO A 100 -25.82 4.37 -6.79
C PRO A 100 -24.83 5.43 -6.28
N ALA A 101 -24.40 5.37 -5.02
CA ALA A 101 -23.37 6.26 -4.49
C ALA A 101 -22.02 6.10 -5.19
N LEU A 102 -21.77 4.97 -5.89
CA LEU A 102 -20.56 4.79 -6.70
C LEU A 102 -20.43 5.82 -7.82
N GLU A 103 -21.55 6.41 -8.29
CA GLU A 103 -21.54 7.45 -9.32
C GLU A 103 -20.90 8.76 -8.83
N ASP A 104 -20.86 8.96 -7.51
CA ASP A 104 -20.22 10.14 -6.90
C ASP A 104 -18.72 9.96 -6.64
N LEU A 105 -18.24 8.71 -6.67
CA LEU A 105 -16.84 8.41 -6.36
C LEU A 105 -15.89 8.88 -7.47
N THR A 106 -14.75 9.42 -7.03
CA THR A 106 -13.62 9.77 -7.88
C THR A 106 -12.38 8.97 -7.50
N ILE A 107 -11.36 9.00 -8.35
CA ILE A 107 -10.04 8.43 -8.04
C ILE A 107 -9.47 9.04 -6.75
N TYR A 108 -9.68 10.35 -6.53
CA TYR A 108 -9.28 11.03 -5.30
C TYR A 108 -9.94 10.43 -4.05
N HIS A 109 -11.24 10.14 -4.11
CA HIS A 109 -11.95 9.55 -2.96
C HIS A 109 -11.43 8.16 -2.60
N LEU A 110 -11.04 7.36 -3.60
CA LEU A 110 -10.43 6.05 -3.37
C LEU A 110 -9.03 6.20 -2.76
N LEU A 111 -8.20 7.10 -3.33
CA LEU A 111 -6.83 7.32 -2.88
C LEU A 111 -6.78 7.81 -1.42
N THR A 112 -7.72 8.64 -1.03
CA THR A 112 -7.82 9.21 0.33
C THR A 112 -8.68 8.39 1.28
N MET A 113 -9.20 7.23 0.83
CA MET A 113 -10.12 6.37 1.60
C MET A 113 -11.36 7.13 2.11
N GLN A 114 -11.91 7.99 1.26
CA GLN A 114 -13.14 8.77 1.51
C GLN A 114 -14.29 8.26 0.63
N ALA A 115 -14.33 6.96 0.38
CA ALA A 115 -15.36 6.33 -0.45
C ALA A 115 -16.69 6.06 0.30
N GLY A 116 -16.82 6.47 1.55
CA GLY A 116 -18.03 6.22 2.35
C GLY A 116 -18.26 4.75 2.70
N SER A 117 -17.20 3.92 2.73
CA SER A 117 -17.31 2.50 3.07
C SER A 117 -17.71 2.33 4.53
N LYS A 118 -18.76 1.55 4.81
CA LYS A 118 -19.20 1.25 6.19
C LYS A 118 -18.22 0.35 6.92
N GLU A 119 -17.62 -0.60 6.20
CA GLU A 119 -16.71 -1.60 6.73
C GLU A 119 -15.56 -1.82 5.75
N CYS A 120 -14.39 -2.16 6.30
CA CYS A 120 -13.27 -2.59 5.46
C CYS A 120 -13.61 -3.92 4.79
N CYS A 121 -13.48 -4.00 3.48
CA CYS A 121 -13.81 -5.19 2.69
C CYS A 121 -13.00 -6.44 3.06
N ASN A 122 -11.86 -6.32 3.76
CA ASN A 122 -11.04 -7.46 4.18
C ASN A 122 -11.86 -8.52 4.91
N ASN A 123 -12.79 -8.12 5.79
CA ASN A 123 -13.64 -9.04 6.53
C ASN A 123 -14.53 -9.87 5.60
N VAL A 124 -14.96 -9.29 4.49
CA VAL A 124 -15.81 -9.96 3.50
C VAL A 124 -14.98 -10.88 2.60
N TRP A 125 -13.81 -10.44 2.15
CA TRP A 125 -12.96 -11.20 1.24
C TRP A 125 -12.38 -12.46 1.90
N PHE A 126 -11.78 -12.32 3.08
CA PHE A 126 -11.22 -13.46 3.80
C PHE A 126 -12.28 -14.45 4.31
N SER A 127 -13.47 -13.97 4.68
CA SER A 127 -14.53 -14.82 5.22
C SER A 127 -15.24 -15.68 4.17
N LYS A 128 -15.24 -15.27 2.89
CA LYS A 128 -16.05 -15.91 1.85
C LYS A 128 -15.26 -16.68 0.79
N LEU A 129 -13.92 -16.65 0.78
CA LEU A 129 -13.06 -17.28 -0.23
C LEU A 129 -13.54 -17.04 -1.68
N THR A 130 -14.10 -15.84 -1.94
CA THR A 130 -14.72 -15.52 -3.23
C THR A 130 -13.64 -15.16 -4.25
N ARG A 131 -13.87 -15.49 -5.51
CA ARG A 131 -12.96 -15.18 -6.62
C ARG A 131 -13.17 -13.79 -7.21
N ASP A 132 -14.27 -13.14 -6.88
CA ASP A 132 -14.69 -11.87 -7.48
C ASP A 132 -14.65 -10.76 -6.42
N TRP A 133 -13.46 -10.26 -6.16
CA TRP A 133 -13.24 -9.27 -5.11
C TRP A 133 -13.77 -7.90 -5.49
N GLU A 134 -13.63 -7.51 -6.76
CA GLU A 134 -14.10 -6.22 -7.27
C GLU A 134 -15.63 -6.12 -7.18
N THR A 135 -16.33 -7.09 -7.76
CA THR A 135 -17.80 -7.13 -7.71
C THR A 135 -18.33 -7.11 -6.28
N ASN A 136 -17.66 -7.83 -5.36
CA ASN A 136 -18.05 -7.82 -3.96
C ASN A 136 -17.88 -6.43 -3.32
N TRP A 137 -16.83 -5.70 -3.66
CA TRP A 137 -16.61 -4.33 -3.16
C TRP A 137 -17.60 -3.34 -3.77
N LEU A 138 -17.87 -3.45 -5.08
CA LEU A 138 -18.82 -2.59 -5.79
C LEU A 138 -20.26 -2.75 -5.29
N LYS A 139 -20.62 -3.93 -4.77
CA LYS A 139 -21.92 -4.19 -4.14
C LYS A 139 -22.05 -3.69 -2.70
N GLN A 140 -20.94 -3.34 -2.05
CA GLN A 140 -21.01 -2.88 -0.65
C GLN A 140 -21.69 -1.51 -0.56
N PRO A 141 -22.67 -1.35 0.36
CA PRO A 141 -23.34 -0.07 0.54
C PRO A 141 -22.36 1.00 1.05
N LYS A 142 -22.53 2.21 0.53
CA LYS A 142 -21.75 3.40 0.90
C LYS A 142 -22.58 4.36 1.75
N ILE A 143 -21.91 5.10 2.63
CA ILE A 143 -22.49 6.22 3.37
C ILE A 143 -22.29 7.47 2.51
N ARG A 144 -23.32 7.85 1.75
CA ARG A 144 -23.20 8.90 0.74
C ARG A 144 -22.78 10.25 1.32
N GLU A 145 -23.23 10.56 2.56
CA GLU A 145 -22.90 11.79 3.26
C GLU A 145 -21.42 11.89 3.64
N ASP A 146 -20.71 10.76 3.74
CA ASP A 146 -19.31 10.67 4.11
C ASP A 146 -18.36 10.74 2.89
N ILE A 147 -18.87 10.56 1.67
CA ILE A 147 -18.07 10.60 0.45
C ILE A 147 -17.38 11.96 0.33
N GLY A 148 -16.05 11.92 0.23
CA GLY A 148 -15.19 13.11 0.14
C GLY A 148 -15.07 13.91 1.44
N LYS A 149 -15.60 13.43 2.58
CA LYS A 149 -15.63 14.16 3.86
C LYS A 149 -15.05 13.37 5.03
N ALA A 150 -15.35 12.06 5.11
CA ALA A 150 -14.93 11.23 6.21
C ALA A 150 -13.98 10.13 5.76
N PHE A 151 -12.90 9.93 6.53
CA PHE A 151 -11.96 8.83 6.31
C PHE A 151 -12.53 7.54 6.88
N HIS A 152 -12.66 6.53 6.01
CA HIS A 152 -12.99 5.15 6.39
C HIS A 152 -11.96 4.22 5.78
N TYR A 153 -11.14 3.61 6.62
CA TYR A 153 -10.13 2.68 6.13
C TYR A 153 -10.76 1.51 5.39
N ASP A 154 -10.47 1.38 4.11
CA ASP A 154 -10.98 0.31 3.27
C ASP A 154 -9.94 -0.16 2.25
N SER A 155 -9.50 -1.42 2.38
CA SER A 155 -8.56 -2.03 1.45
C SER A 155 -9.15 -2.21 0.04
N GLY A 156 -10.47 -2.18 -0.11
CA GLY A 156 -11.14 -2.18 -1.41
C GLY A 156 -10.80 -0.97 -2.25
N CYS A 157 -10.69 0.20 -1.62
CA CYS A 157 -10.25 1.41 -2.33
C CYS A 157 -8.88 1.21 -3.00
N SER A 158 -7.90 0.68 -2.26
CA SER A 158 -6.55 0.45 -2.82
C SER A 158 -6.52 -0.71 -3.81
N TYR A 159 -7.35 -1.72 -3.63
CA TYR A 159 -7.50 -2.82 -4.58
C TYR A 159 -8.06 -2.32 -5.92
N THR A 160 -9.16 -1.58 -5.88
CA THR A 160 -9.77 -0.97 -7.06
C THR A 160 -8.80 -0.04 -7.79
N LEU A 161 -8.04 0.79 -7.06
CA LEU A 161 -6.97 1.61 -7.67
C LEU A 161 -5.90 0.75 -8.36
N SER A 162 -5.45 -0.34 -7.73
CA SER A 162 -4.48 -1.27 -8.34
C SER A 162 -5.02 -1.88 -9.63
N ARG A 163 -6.31 -2.23 -9.66
CA ARG A 163 -7.00 -2.76 -10.83
C ARG A 163 -7.10 -1.72 -11.95
N ILE A 164 -7.52 -0.49 -11.62
CA ILE A 164 -7.58 0.62 -12.59
C ILE A 164 -6.20 0.89 -13.18
N VAL A 165 -5.17 0.99 -12.34
CA VAL A 165 -3.77 1.14 -12.80
C VAL A 165 -3.39 0.01 -13.75
N THR A 166 -3.71 -1.24 -13.40
CA THR A 166 -3.42 -2.40 -14.26
C THR A 166 -4.09 -2.26 -15.63
N LYS A 167 -5.36 -1.83 -15.66
CA LYS A 167 -6.15 -1.62 -16.88
C LYS A 167 -5.56 -0.55 -17.79
N VAL A 168 -5.23 0.62 -17.24
CA VAL A 168 -4.74 1.76 -18.04
C VAL A 168 -3.25 1.70 -18.39
N MET A 169 -2.44 1.05 -17.54
CA MET A 169 -1.00 0.90 -17.76
C MET A 169 -0.64 -0.38 -18.54
N GLY A 170 -1.56 -1.35 -18.63
CA GLY A 170 -1.32 -2.64 -19.28
C GLY A 170 -0.36 -3.55 -18.49
N LYS A 171 -0.01 -3.19 -17.27
CA LYS A 171 0.89 -3.93 -16.36
C LYS A 171 0.36 -3.81 -14.93
N ASN A 172 0.45 -4.87 -14.13
CA ASN A 172 0.08 -4.80 -12.72
C ASN A 172 1.10 -3.98 -11.90
N CYS A 173 0.73 -3.61 -10.68
CA CYS A 173 1.56 -2.76 -9.84
C CYS A 173 2.93 -3.38 -9.52
N LEU A 174 3.04 -4.71 -9.35
CA LEU A 174 4.34 -5.35 -9.12
C LEU A 174 5.27 -5.13 -10.33
N ALA A 175 4.80 -5.38 -11.54
CA ALA A 175 5.62 -5.22 -12.75
C ALA A 175 6.03 -3.75 -12.96
N LEU A 176 5.14 -2.81 -12.68
CA LEU A 176 5.46 -1.37 -12.75
C LEU A 176 6.49 -0.97 -11.70
N MET A 177 6.33 -1.40 -10.46
CA MET A 177 7.27 -1.14 -9.38
C MET A 177 8.62 -1.79 -9.63
N GLN A 178 8.65 -3.04 -10.14
CA GLN A 178 9.89 -3.72 -10.47
C GLN A 178 10.68 -2.91 -11.51
N GLU A 179 10.07 -2.60 -12.63
CA GLU A 179 10.73 -1.89 -13.76
C GLU A 179 11.15 -0.45 -13.39
N ARG A 180 10.28 0.26 -12.69
CA ARG A 180 10.47 1.72 -12.51
C ARG A 180 11.13 2.11 -11.20
N VAL A 181 11.09 1.23 -10.19
CA VAL A 181 11.58 1.52 -8.83
C VAL A 181 12.57 0.47 -8.36
N PHE A 182 12.15 -0.78 -8.21
CA PHE A 182 12.93 -1.78 -7.49
C PHE A 182 14.25 -2.12 -8.20
N ASP A 183 14.25 -2.31 -9.52
CA ASP A 183 15.47 -2.57 -10.30
C ASP A 183 16.47 -1.41 -10.18
N LYS A 184 15.96 -0.16 -10.19
CA LYS A 184 16.81 1.04 -10.05
C LYS A 184 17.36 1.21 -8.64
N MET A 185 16.67 0.71 -7.64
CA MET A 185 17.11 0.72 -6.24
C MET A 185 18.00 -0.47 -5.88
N GLY A 186 18.13 -1.46 -6.78
CA GLY A 186 18.91 -2.66 -6.54
C GLY A 186 18.25 -3.66 -5.60
N PHE A 187 16.90 -3.61 -5.48
CA PHE A 187 16.17 -4.65 -4.78
C PHE A 187 16.28 -5.97 -5.54
N GLY A 188 16.39 -7.06 -4.79
CA GLY A 188 16.32 -8.40 -5.34
C GLY A 188 14.90 -8.82 -5.73
N GLU A 189 14.63 -10.12 -5.65
CA GLU A 189 13.31 -10.66 -5.95
C GLU A 189 12.27 -10.18 -4.94
N ILE A 190 11.21 -9.57 -5.45
CA ILE A 190 10.09 -9.04 -4.70
C ILE A 190 8.87 -9.92 -4.94
N ASN A 191 8.20 -10.33 -3.88
CA ASN A 191 6.94 -11.04 -3.98
C ASN A 191 5.79 -10.11 -3.54
N TRP A 192 4.82 -9.93 -4.42
CA TRP A 192 3.59 -9.20 -4.14
C TRP A 192 2.41 -10.07 -4.52
N LEU A 193 1.69 -10.55 -3.51
CA LEU A 193 0.52 -11.42 -3.74
C LEU A 193 -0.52 -10.70 -4.61
N THR A 194 -1.07 -11.46 -5.54
CA THR A 194 -2.14 -11.00 -6.43
C THR A 194 -3.45 -11.68 -6.07
N SER A 195 -4.56 -11.00 -6.42
CA SER A 195 -5.88 -11.63 -6.43
C SER A 195 -5.93 -12.72 -7.50
N PRO A 196 -7.01 -13.54 -7.53
CA PRO A 196 -7.24 -14.49 -8.62
C PRO A 196 -7.27 -13.86 -10.02
N GLU A 197 -7.59 -12.57 -10.11
CA GLU A 197 -7.60 -11.75 -11.34
C GLU A 197 -6.24 -11.10 -11.65
N ALA A 198 -5.15 -11.56 -11.01
CA ALA A 198 -3.78 -11.08 -11.17
C ALA A 198 -3.57 -9.59 -10.82
N VAL A 199 -4.44 -9.01 -9.99
CA VAL A 199 -4.30 -7.64 -9.46
C VAL A 199 -3.44 -7.67 -8.20
N SER A 200 -2.40 -6.82 -8.12
CA SER A 200 -1.54 -6.72 -6.93
C SER A 200 -2.34 -6.29 -5.70
N TYR A 201 -2.18 -7.03 -4.61
CA TYR A 201 -2.96 -6.90 -3.39
C TYR A 201 -2.08 -6.56 -2.18
N THR A 202 -2.63 -6.53 -0.96
CA THR A 202 -2.02 -5.94 0.23
C THR A 202 -0.83 -6.69 0.85
N HIS A 203 -0.37 -7.81 0.29
CA HIS A 203 0.72 -8.61 0.85
C HIS A 203 1.97 -8.52 -0.03
N LEU A 204 2.74 -7.47 0.19
CA LEU A 204 4.06 -7.27 -0.38
C LEU A 204 5.11 -7.77 0.63
N THR A 205 6.14 -8.48 0.16
CA THR A 205 7.31 -8.80 0.97
C THR A 205 8.53 -8.07 0.44
N LEU A 206 9.20 -7.33 1.30
CA LEU A 206 10.43 -6.60 0.99
C LEU A 206 11.52 -6.97 1.99
N PRO A 207 12.80 -7.03 1.58
CA PRO A 207 13.90 -7.04 2.54
C PRO A 207 13.95 -5.70 3.29
N THR A 208 14.44 -5.74 4.51
CA THR A 208 14.62 -4.56 5.37
C THR A 208 15.97 -3.92 5.03
N ILE A 209 16.06 -3.10 4.02
CA ILE A 209 17.29 -2.39 3.64
C ILE A 209 17.07 -0.89 3.57
#